data_f5c7e04b6df7a0bee380bc7fe420ebd2
#
_entry.id   f5c7e04b6df7a0bee380bc7fe420ebd2
#
_cell.length_a   1.000
_cell.length_b   1.000
_cell.length_c   1.000
_cell.angle_alpha   90.00
_cell.angle_beta   90.00
_cell.angle_gamma   90.00
#
_symmetry.space_group_name_H-M   'P 1'
#
loop_
_entity.id
_entity.type
_entity.pdbx_description
1 polymer ?
#
loop_
_entity_poly.entity_id
_entity_poly.type
_entity_poly.pdbx_seq_one_letter_code
_entity_poly.pdbx_strand_id
1 'polypeptide(L)'
;MKNVIGPRTLLFLAVAFVCGVAQGQELPPLPGRGLAQHPFLYCGEWQGRSTEKQVMYLVRDGHVVWSYTNDRNGELGDCTMLSNGNIVFSRQYGASEVTPDKKIVWDYDAPKGSEIHTAYPIGPDRVLIMQNGDPSKAMIILKATNRIEKELILPTKDPKGTHGQFRHIRMTKAGTFLVAHMDLGKVVEYAPDGKVLWSVDAPSVWAAVRLANGNTLLSGNSVGYVREVNPKGDIVWEINKNDLPGIPLFTVQEVTRLANGNTLIDNWSGGLPPEQIQTAVQLIEVTPDKRVVWGLKDWKTLGPSSSTQLLDEPGVPENGDLQR
;
A
#
# COMPACT_ATOMS: atom_id res chain seq x y z
N MET A 1 -9.73 -52.40 -76.70
CA MET A 1 -9.32 -51.07 -76.34
C MET A 1 -8.86 -51.08 -74.88
N LYS A 2 -7.55 -51.02 -74.67
CA LYS A 2 -6.96 -51.09 -73.31
C LYS A 2 -6.58 -49.66 -72.87
N ASN A 3 -7.20 -49.18 -71.84
CA ASN A 3 -6.84 -47.88 -71.21
C ASN A 3 -5.64 -48.08 -70.28
N VAL A 4 -4.55 -47.39 -70.56
CA VAL A 4 -3.34 -47.34 -69.74
C VAL A 4 -3.48 -46.12 -68.83
N ILE A 5 -3.51 -46.32 -67.49
CA ILE A 5 -3.48 -45.28 -66.49
C ILE A 5 -2.01 -45.09 -66.05
N GLY A 6 -1.43 -43.94 -66.36
CA GLY A 6 -0.10 -43.56 -65.92
C GLY A 6 -0.05 -43.11 -64.47
N PRO A 7 1.09 -43.18 -63.74
CA PRO A 7 1.22 -42.87 -62.35
C PRO A 7 1.25 -41.33 -62.11
N ARG A 8 0.39 -40.85 -61.17
CA ARG A 8 0.40 -39.52 -60.69
C ARG A 8 1.46 -39.36 -59.57
N THR A 9 2.47 -38.58 -59.85
CA THR A 9 3.48 -38.20 -58.86
C THR A 9 2.88 -37.17 -57.90
N LEU A 10 2.73 -37.51 -56.60
CA LEU A 10 2.38 -36.55 -55.56
C LEU A 10 3.63 -35.82 -55.11
N LEU A 11 3.64 -34.53 -55.32
CA LEU A 11 4.68 -33.62 -54.79
C LEU A 11 4.30 -33.22 -53.35
N PHE A 12 5.02 -33.72 -52.35
CA PHE A 12 4.88 -33.24 -50.95
C PHE A 12 5.66 -31.95 -50.77
N LEU A 13 4.94 -30.84 -50.54
CA LEU A 13 5.52 -29.59 -50.11
C LEU A 13 5.75 -29.66 -48.60
N ALA A 14 6.99 -29.78 -48.17
CA ALA A 14 7.36 -29.65 -46.74
C ALA A 14 7.36 -28.18 -46.37
N VAL A 15 6.35 -27.73 -45.59
CA VAL A 15 6.35 -26.41 -44.96
C VAL A 15 7.18 -26.51 -43.69
N ALA A 16 8.38 -25.95 -43.72
CA ALA A 16 9.21 -25.80 -42.54
C ALA A 16 8.62 -24.68 -41.65
N PHE A 17 8.01 -25.03 -40.50
CA PHE A 17 7.66 -24.10 -39.48
C PHE A 17 8.96 -23.65 -38.78
N VAL A 18 9.41 -22.44 -39.06
CA VAL A 18 10.44 -21.77 -38.28
C VAL A 18 9.76 -21.28 -37.00
N CYS A 19 9.90 -22.04 -35.91
CA CYS A 19 9.60 -21.52 -34.56
C CYS A 19 10.62 -20.40 -34.25
N GLY A 20 10.22 -19.19 -34.53
CA GLY A 20 10.92 -18.02 -34.00
C GLY A 20 10.81 -18.05 -32.48
N VAL A 21 11.90 -18.37 -31.79
CA VAL A 21 12.03 -18.11 -30.34
C VAL A 21 11.95 -16.58 -30.18
N ALA A 22 10.83 -16.11 -29.68
CA ALA A 22 10.71 -14.71 -29.25
C ALA A 22 11.81 -14.49 -28.20
N GLN A 23 12.89 -13.82 -28.56
CA GLN A 23 13.84 -13.30 -27.62
C GLN A 23 13.04 -12.36 -26.70
N GLY A 24 12.87 -12.73 -25.43
CA GLY A 24 12.28 -11.88 -24.43
C GLY A 24 13.06 -10.56 -24.43
N GLN A 25 12.43 -9.48 -24.85
CA GLN A 25 13.01 -8.14 -24.71
C GLN A 25 13.30 -7.95 -23.21
N GLU A 26 14.57 -7.86 -22.84
CA GLU A 26 14.94 -7.41 -21.52
C GLU A 26 14.28 -6.06 -21.28
N LEU A 27 13.46 -5.97 -20.23
CA LEU A 27 12.87 -4.69 -19.85
C LEU A 27 14.00 -3.68 -19.55
N PRO A 28 13.87 -2.43 -19.98
CA PRO A 28 14.86 -1.42 -19.66
C PRO A 28 15.09 -1.34 -18.14
N PRO A 29 16.31 -1.01 -17.70
CA PRO A 29 16.59 -0.86 -16.28
C PRO A 29 15.65 0.17 -15.67
N LEU A 30 15.16 -0.12 -14.45
CA LEU A 30 14.28 0.79 -13.74
C LEU A 30 14.99 2.13 -13.49
N PRO A 31 14.27 3.26 -13.64
CA PRO A 31 14.84 4.57 -13.37
C PRO A 31 15.16 4.75 -11.88
N GLY A 32 16.04 5.70 -11.58
CA GLY A 32 16.48 6.02 -10.23
C GLY A 32 17.73 5.23 -9.79
N ARG A 33 18.01 5.26 -8.48
CA ARG A 33 19.24 4.72 -7.88
C ARG A 33 18.98 3.53 -6.96
N GLY A 34 17.87 2.79 -7.18
CA GLY A 34 17.50 1.66 -6.32
C GLY A 34 17.32 2.06 -4.86
N LEU A 35 17.91 1.31 -3.93
CA LEU A 35 17.85 1.61 -2.49
C LEU A 35 18.49 2.96 -2.09
N ALA A 36 19.35 3.54 -2.92
CA ALA A 36 20.03 4.81 -2.64
C ALA A 36 19.26 6.04 -3.13
N GLN A 37 18.03 5.90 -3.64
CA GLN A 37 17.24 7.03 -4.14
C GLN A 37 16.80 7.95 -3.01
N HIS A 38 16.23 7.38 -1.98
CA HIS A 38 15.74 8.06 -0.79
C HIS A 38 16.17 7.30 0.47
N PRO A 39 16.34 7.94 1.61
CA PRO A 39 16.24 7.27 2.90
C PRO A 39 14.76 6.98 3.19
N PHE A 40 14.42 5.76 3.63
CA PHE A 40 13.02 5.41 3.89
C PHE A 40 12.86 4.36 4.98
N LEU A 41 11.71 4.40 5.66
CA LEU A 41 11.17 3.29 6.45
C LEU A 41 10.29 2.45 5.53
N TYR A 42 10.44 1.14 5.56
CA TYR A 42 9.73 0.16 4.73
C TYR A 42 9.06 -0.90 5.60
N CYS A 43 7.80 -1.15 5.39
CA CYS A 43 7.03 -2.19 6.06
C CYS A 43 6.85 -3.37 5.10
N GLY A 44 7.55 -4.48 5.36
CA GLY A 44 7.48 -5.71 4.57
C GLY A 44 6.36 -6.62 5.05
N GLU A 45 5.39 -6.95 4.18
CA GLU A 45 4.19 -7.69 4.54
C GLU A 45 3.96 -8.87 3.58
N TRP A 46 3.96 -10.10 4.10
CA TRP A 46 3.88 -11.35 3.36
C TRP A 46 2.50 -12.04 3.47
N GLN A 47 1.43 -11.30 3.77
CA GLN A 47 0.08 -11.83 3.89
C GLN A 47 -0.01 -13.02 4.89
N GLY A 48 0.67 -12.89 6.04
CA GLY A 48 0.64 -13.92 7.08
C GLY A 48 1.19 -15.29 6.65
N ARG A 49 1.96 -15.39 5.56
CA ARG A 49 2.58 -16.65 5.14
C ARG A 49 3.51 -17.14 6.24
N SER A 50 3.27 -18.34 6.74
CA SER A 50 3.96 -18.90 7.92
C SER A 50 5.47 -19.09 7.77
N THR A 51 5.98 -19.08 6.55
CA THR A 51 7.41 -19.25 6.24
C THR A 51 8.15 -17.93 6.12
N GLU A 52 7.44 -16.80 6.01
CA GLU A 52 8.02 -15.50 5.80
C GLU A 52 7.84 -14.61 7.04
N LYS A 53 8.86 -13.83 7.33
CA LYS A 53 8.83 -12.92 8.48
C LYS A 53 8.29 -11.56 8.07
N GLN A 54 7.46 -11.00 8.94
CA GLN A 54 6.98 -9.63 8.82
C GLN A 54 8.06 -8.70 9.37
N VAL A 55 8.70 -7.91 8.50
CA VAL A 55 9.88 -7.14 8.89
C VAL A 55 9.75 -5.70 8.42
N MET A 56 10.01 -4.76 9.34
CA MET A 56 10.25 -3.36 9.00
C MET A 56 11.75 -3.13 8.77
N TYR A 57 12.07 -2.31 7.79
CA TYR A 57 13.45 -1.94 7.44
C TYR A 57 13.62 -0.44 7.41
N LEU A 58 14.74 0.04 7.96
CA LEU A 58 15.20 1.41 7.76
C LEU A 58 16.35 1.38 6.75
N VAL A 59 16.15 2.05 5.63
CA VAL A 59 17.13 2.16 4.55
C VAL A 59 17.72 3.57 4.54
N ARG A 60 19.05 3.68 4.52
CA ARG A 60 19.79 4.94 4.35
C ARG A 60 21.02 4.68 3.47
N ASP A 61 21.31 5.61 2.59
CA ASP A 61 22.50 5.57 1.70
C ASP A 61 22.62 4.24 0.92
N GLY A 62 21.47 3.68 0.52
CA GLY A 62 21.42 2.43 -0.23
C GLY A 62 21.59 1.15 0.60
N HIS A 63 21.58 1.24 1.93
CA HIS A 63 21.77 0.12 2.81
C HIS A 63 20.69 -0.01 3.88
N VAL A 64 20.33 -1.22 4.25
CA VAL A 64 19.53 -1.48 5.46
C VAL A 64 20.41 -1.20 6.68
N VAL A 65 20.07 -0.16 7.44
CA VAL A 65 20.80 0.25 8.65
C VAL A 65 20.11 -0.23 9.93
N TRP A 66 18.86 -0.63 9.85
CA TRP A 66 18.07 -1.16 10.97
C TRP A 66 16.95 -2.04 10.43
N SER A 67 16.54 -3.05 11.19
CA SER A 67 15.38 -3.88 10.92
C SER A 67 14.69 -4.29 12.21
N TYR A 68 13.41 -4.50 12.16
CA TYR A 68 12.61 -5.04 13.26
C TYR A 68 11.70 -6.14 12.74
N THR A 69 11.84 -7.34 13.29
CA THR A 69 10.97 -8.48 12.99
C THR A 69 9.81 -8.48 13.96
N ASN A 70 8.58 -8.48 13.42
CA ASN A 70 7.40 -8.72 14.24
C ASN A 70 7.31 -10.23 14.53
N ASP A 71 7.56 -10.61 15.78
CA ASP A 71 7.50 -12.03 16.22
C ASP A 71 6.06 -12.49 16.51
N ARG A 72 5.10 -11.59 16.45
CA ARG A 72 3.67 -11.89 16.63
C ARG A 72 3.05 -12.31 15.31
N ASN A 73 2.05 -13.18 15.37
CA ASN A 73 1.29 -13.57 14.19
C ASN A 73 0.55 -12.37 13.58
N GLY A 74 0.34 -12.46 12.27
CA GLY A 74 -0.44 -11.48 11.52
C GLY A 74 0.41 -10.59 10.64
N GLU A 75 -0.28 -9.78 9.86
CA GLU A 75 0.29 -8.87 8.87
C GLU A 75 0.80 -7.59 9.51
N LEU A 76 1.89 -7.03 9.00
CA LEU A 76 2.21 -5.63 9.20
C LEU A 76 1.38 -4.79 8.23
N GLY A 77 0.74 -3.74 8.73
CA GLY A 77 -0.02 -2.80 7.89
C GLY A 77 0.71 -1.48 7.74
N ASP A 78 0.29 -0.48 8.48
CA ASP A 78 0.81 0.89 8.47
C ASP A 78 2.03 1.02 9.38
N CYS A 79 3.03 1.82 9.00
CA CYS A 79 4.15 2.16 9.85
C CYS A 79 4.56 3.63 9.68
N THR A 80 4.88 4.30 10.80
CA THR A 80 5.30 5.70 10.81
C THR A 80 6.45 5.92 11.79
N MET A 81 7.58 6.42 11.30
CA MET A 81 8.68 6.89 12.14
C MET A 81 8.35 8.28 12.65
N LEU A 82 8.37 8.44 13.95
CA LEU A 82 8.18 9.69 14.65
C LEU A 82 9.44 10.56 14.63
N SER A 83 9.32 11.84 14.94
CA SER A 83 10.45 12.77 15.02
C SER A 83 11.51 12.37 16.06
N ASN A 84 11.13 11.61 17.09
CA ASN A 84 12.06 11.06 18.10
C ASN A 84 12.76 9.76 17.66
N GLY A 85 12.47 9.26 16.46
CA GLY A 85 13.03 8.02 15.91
C GLY A 85 12.30 6.74 16.30
N ASN A 86 11.29 6.79 17.15
CA ASN A 86 10.42 5.65 17.41
C ASN A 86 9.54 5.36 16.18
N ILE A 87 9.05 4.14 16.06
CA ILE A 87 8.15 3.73 14.98
C ILE A 87 6.85 3.24 15.58
N VAL A 88 5.74 3.90 15.21
CA VAL A 88 4.38 3.42 15.46
C VAL A 88 3.99 2.55 14.26
N PHE A 89 3.43 1.37 14.52
CA PHE A 89 3.03 0.45 13.47
C PHE A 89 1.80 -0.37 13.86
N SER A 90 1.03 -0.77 12.86
CA SER A 90 -0.04 -1.76 13.03
C SER A 90 0.48 -3.16 12.76
N ARG A 91 -0.04 -4.10 13.54
CA ARG A 91 0.15 -5.53 13.36
C ARG A 91 -1.23 -6.18 13.43
N GLN A 92 -1.66 -6.91 12.48
CA GLN A 92 -3.06 -7.37 12.29
C GLN A 92 -3.91 -7.47 13.58
N TYR A 93 -3.35 -7.96 14.67
CA TYR A 93 -4.06 -8.12 15.95
C TYR A 93 -3.66 -7.08 17.01
N GLY A 94 -3.23 -5.91 16.56
CA GLY A 94 -2.89 -4.80 17.46
C GLY A 94 -2.09 -3.69 16.81
N ALA A 95 -1.55 -2.81 17.66
CA ALA A 95 -0.63 -1.74 17.27
C ALA A 95 0.43 -1.56 18.34
N SER A 96 1.62 -1.10 17.95
CA SER A 96 2.75 -0.95 18.87
C SER A 96 3.59 0.26 18.50
N GLU A 97 4.38 0.74 19.47
CA GLU A 97 5.48 1.68 19.25
C GLU A 97 6.79 1.02 19.66
N VAL A 98 7.75 1.00 18.75
CA VAL A 98 9.08 0.43 18.96
C VAL A 98 10.15 1.52 18.88
N THR A 99 11.12 1.47 19.78
CA THR A 99 12.25 2.39 19.81
C THR A 99 13.37 1.95 18.85
N PRO A 100 14.37 2.83 18.53
CA PRO A 100 15.51 2.44 17.71
C PRO A 100 16.33 1.27 18.30
N ASP A 101 16.34 1.09 19.63
CA ASP A 101 16.96 -0.06 20.30
C ASP A 101 16.04 -1.29 20.42
N LYS A 102 14.94 -1.30 19.64
CA LYS A 102 13.99 -2.40 19.46
C LYS A 102 13.17 -2.77 20.69
N LYS A 103 12.97 -1.84 21.62
CA LYS A 103 12.08 -2.01 22.76
C LYS A 103 10.68 -1.55 22.43
N ILE A 104 9.66 -2.34 22.76
CA ILE A 104 8.27 -1.90 22.71
C ILE A 104 8.01 -0.99 23.90
N VAL A 105 7.63 0.25 23.62
CA VAL A 105 7.32 1.28 24.63
C VAL A 105 5.83 1.59 24.73
N TRP A 106 5.07 1.16 23.76
CA TRP A 106 3.61 1.15 23.77
C TRP A 106 3.09 -0.06 23.01
N ASP A 107 1.99 -0.62 23.49
CA ASP A 107 1.36 -1.81 22.93
C ASP A 107 -0.14 -1.79 23.16
N TYR A 108 -0.91 -2.15 22.15
CA TYR A 108 -2.36 -2.27 22.18
C TYR A 108 -2.78 -3.54 21.44
N ASP A 109 -3.40 -4.47 22.13
CA ASP A 109 -3.95 -5.70 21.53
C ASP A 109 -5.40 -5.49 21.10
N ALA A 110 -5.72 -5.91 19.88
CA ALA A 110 -7.09 -5.92 19.39
C ALA A 110 -7.94 -6.95 20.19
N PRO A 111 -9.20 -6.65 20.48
CA PRO A 111 -10.12 -7.65 21.01
C PRO A 111 -10.19 -8.89 20.10
N LYS A 112 -10.46 -10.03 20.70
CA LYS A 112 -10.60 -11.30 19.94
C LYS A 112 -11.65 -11.17 18.83
N GLY A 113 -11.29 -11.53 17.62
CA GLY A 113 -12.16 -11.43 16.44
C GLY A 113 -12.10 -10.07 15.74
N SER A 114 -11.24 -9.17 16.21
CA SER A 114 -10.96 -7.87 15.57
C SER A 114 -9.57 -7.84 14.96
N GLU A 115 -9.37 -6.95 13.98
CA GLU A 115 -8.09 -6.71 13.31
C GLU A 115 -7.78 -5.20 13.27
N ILE A 116 -6.50 -4.87 13.25
CA ILE A 116 -6.02 -3.48 13.14
C ILE A 116 -5.04 -3.39 11.97
N HIS A 117 -5.38 -2.61 10.95
CA HIS A 117 -4.57 -2.42 9.76
C HIS A 117 -3.95 -1.02 9.65
N THR A 118 -4.44 -0.08 10.46
CA THR A 118 -3.90 1.28 10.55
C THR A 118 -3.61 1.64 11.99
N ALA A 119 -2.43 2.23 12.23
CA ALA A 119 -2.04 2.89 13.46
C ALA A 119 -1.33 4.21 13.11
N TYR A 120 -2.09 5.31 13.08
CA TYR A 120 -1.61 6.60 12.66
C TYR A 120 -1.35 7.51 13.87
N PRO A 121 -0.11 8.02 14.06
CA PRO A 121 0.22 8.87 15.20
C PRO A 121 -0.48 10.23 15.10
N ILE A 122 -0.98 10.73 16.23
CA ILE A 122 -1.55 12.08 16.40
C ILE A 122 -0.80 12.77 17.53
N GLY A 123 0.15 13.61 17.19
CA GLY A 123 1.10 14.14 18.14
C GLY A 123 1.95 13.02 18.79
N PRO A 124 2.70 13.32 19.86
CA PRO A 124 3.59 12.36 20.50
C PRO A 124 2.85 11.31 21.34
N ASP A 125 1.61 11.59 21.79
CA ASP A 125 0.95 10.85 22.87
C ASP A 125 -0.23 9.99 22.41
N ARG A 126 -0.73 10.16 21.19
CA ARG A 126 -1.95 9.54 20.70
C ARG A 126 -1.75 8.77 19.42
N VAL A 127 -2.59 7.78 19.22
CA VAL A 127 -2.64 7.01 17.98
C VAL A 127 -4.10 6.88 17.54
N LEU A 128 -4.36 7.17 16.28
CA LEU A 128 -5.60 6.85 15.60
C LEU A 128 -5.52 5.42 15.08
N ILE A 129 -6.45 4.59 15.51
CA ILE A 129 -6.54 3.19 15.12
C ILE A 129 -7.84 2.95 14.37
N MET A 130 -7.75 2.19 13.26
CA MET A 130 -8.90 1.57 12.62
C MET A 130 -8.99 0.12 13.05
N GLN A 131 -10.00 -0.20 13.85
CA GLN A 131 -10.31 -1.57 14.29
C GLN A 131 -11.43 -2.13 13.43
N ASN A 132 -11.11 -3.16 12.65
CA ASN A 132 -12.10 -4.01 11.96
C ASN A 132 -12.73 -4.98 12.95
N GLY A 133 -13.99 -5.35 12.72
CA GLY A 133 -14.74 -6.28 13.57
C GLY A 133 -16.22 -5.97 13.57
N ASP A 134 -16.93 -6.48 14.57
CA ASP A 134 -18.34 -6.22 14.80
C ASP A 134 -18.55 -5.72 16.25
N PRO A 135 -18.73 -4.40 16.45
CA PRO A 135 -18.71 -3.32 15.46
C PRO A 135 -17.29 -2.89 15.04
N SER A 136 -17.17 -2.36 13.81
CA SER A 136 -15.94 -1.67 13.37
C SER A 136 -15.85 -0.28 13.96
N LYS A 137 -14.63 0.15 14.32
CA LYS A 137 -14.41 1.39 15.07
C LYS A 137 -13.19 2.15 14.61
N ALA A 138 -13.32 3.46 14.48
CA ALA A 138 -12.19 4.39 14.53
C ALA A 138 -11.99 4.86 15.97
N MET A 139 -10.77 4.79 16.49
CA MET A 139 -10.48 5.14 17.87
C MET A 139 -9.24 6.02 17.97
N ILE A 140 -9.29 7.04 18.85
CA ILE A 140 -8.10 7.76 19.28
C ILE A 140 -7.74 7.24 20.67
N ILE A 141 -6.54 6.70 20.80
CA ILE A 141 -6.02 6.08 22.02
C ILE A 141 -4.89 6.95 22.59
N LEU A 142 -4.98 7.27 23.89
CA LEU A 142 -3.89 7.85 24.66
C LEU A 142 -2.89 6.75 25.02
N LYS A 143 -1.67 6.80 24.48
CA LYS A 143 -0.67 5.73 24.62
C LYS A 143 -0.30 5.43 26.08
N ALA A 144 -0.16 6.46 26.93
CA ALA A 144 0.30 6.30 28.30
C ALA A 144 -0.59 5.35 29.14
N THR A 145 -1.87 5.19 28.81
CA THR A 145 -2.85 4.47 29.63
C THR A 145 -3.72 3.51 28.82
N ASN A 146 -3.56 3.46 27.51
CA ASN A 146 -4.48 2.78 26.58
C ASN A 146 -5.94 3.26 26.69
N ARG A 147 -6.16 4.47 27.23
CA ARG A 147 -7.51 5.04 27.33
C ARG A 147 -8.00 5.47 25.95
N ILE A 148 -9.17 4.98 25.56
CA ILE A 148 -9.87 5.46 24.38
C ILE A 148 -10.44 6.84 24.69
N GLU A 149 -9.94 7.87 24.00
CA GLU A 149 -10.41 9.26 24.17
C GLU A 149 -11.54 9.60 23.21
N LYS A 150 -11.56 8.92 22.06
CA LYS A 150 -12.58 9.07 21.03
C LYS A 150 -12.88 7.71 20.41
N GLU A 151 -14.15 7.42 20.19
CA GLU A 151 -14.63 6.26 19.47
C GLU A 151 -15.71 6.67 18.48
N LEU A 152 -15.63 6.15 17.27
CA LEU A 152 -16.63 6.32 16.23
C LEU A 152 -16.93 4.95 15.61
N ILE A 153 -18.16 4.47 15.76
CA ILE A 153 -18.62 3.24 15.10
C ILE A 153 -18.87 3.56 13.62
N LEU A 154 -18.28 2.74 12.75
CA LEU A 154 -18.36 2.92 11.30
C LEU A 154 -19.23 1.82 10.65
N PRO A 155 -20.01 2.18 9.62
CA PRO A 155 -20.83 1.20 8.90
C PRO A 155 -19.95 0.26 8.08
N THR A 156 -20.33 -1.00 8.01
CA THR A 156 -19.73 -2.05 7.19
C THR A 156 -20.80 -2.73 6.35
N LYS A 157 -20.40 -3.28 5.21
CA LYS A 157 -21.27 -4.08 4.37
C LYS A 157 -21.46 -5.48 4.95
N ASP A 158 -20.36 -6.08 5.42
CA ASP A 158 -20.35 -7.40 6.05
C ASP A 158 -19.70 -7.33 7.43
N PRO A 159 -20.48 -7.29 8.52
CA PRO A 159 -19.93 -7.28 9.88
C PRO A 159 -19.07 -8.50 10.21
N LYS A 160 -19.26 -9.63 9.52
CA LYS A 160 -18.48 -10.87 9.72
C LYS A 160 -17.23 -10.92 8.84
N GLY A 161 -17.15 -10.13 7.82
CA GLY A 161 -16.02 -10.05 6.89
C GLY A 161 -14.87 -9.21 7.43
N THR A 162 -14.48 -9.41 8.69
CA THR A 162 -13.51 -8.56 9.43
C THR A 162 -12.32 -8.14 8.62
N HIS A 163 -11.65 -9.07 7.94
CA HIS A 163 -10.43 -8.77 7.16
C HIS A 163 -10.68 -7.81 5.99
N GLY A 164 -11.87 -7.80 5.42
CA GLY A 164 -12.23 -7.02 4.23
C GLY A 164 -12.83 -5.64 4.48
N GLN A 165 -13.02 -5.20 5.73
CA GLN A 165 -13.82 -4.01 6.03
C GLN A 165 -13.09 -2.69 5.69
N PHE A 166 -11.94 -2.47 6.31
CA PHE A 166 -11.15 -1.23 6.19
C PHE A 166 -9.66 -1.54 6.11
N ARG A 167 -8.91 -0.64 5.48
CA ARG A 167 -7.44 -0.73 5.47
C ARG A 167 -6.77 0.56 5.92
N HIS A 168 -7.42 1.71 5.72
CA HIS A 168 -6.75 2.99 5.89
C HIS A 168 -7.68 4.04 6.49
N ILE A 169 -7.20 4.75 7.48
CA ILE A 169 -7.81 5.96 8.05
C ILE A 169 -6.73 7.00 8.30
N ARG A 170 -7.05 8.26 8.03
CA ARG A 170 -6.19 9.40 8.37
C ARG A 170 -7.00 10.51 9.03
N MET A 171 -6.38 11.22 9.94
CA MET A 171 -6.92 12.50 10.42
C MET A 171 -6.50 13.60 9.45
N THR A 172 -7.45 14.39 8.99
CA THR A 172 -7.16 15.56 8.16
C THR A 172 -6.67 16.74 9.03
N LYS A 173 -6.07 17.75 8.41
CA LYS A 173 -5.68 19.00 9.12
C LYS A 173 -6.86 19.73 9.76
N ALA A 174 -8.10 19.48 9.30
CA ALA A 174 -9.33 20.00 9.90
C ALA A 174 -9.80 19.20 11.12
N GLY A 175 -9.12 18.12 11.50
CA GLY A 175 -9.50 17.24 12.60
C GLY A 175 -10.65 16.28 12.27
N THR A 176 -10.94 16.07 10.98
CA THR A 176 -11.92 15.09 10.50
C THR A 176 -11.25 13.75 10.20
N PHE A 177 -12.05 12.69 10.06
CA PHE A 177 -11.56 11.35 9.75
C PHE A 177 -11.83 11.01 8.29
N LEU A 178 -10.79 10.79 7.51
CA LEU A 178 -10.87 10.32 6.13
C LEU A 178 -10.67 8.80 6.13
N VAL A 179 -11.69 8.06 5.73
CA VAL A 179 -11.77 6.60 5.87
C VAL A 179 -11.92 5.94 4.51
N ALA A 180 -11.05 4.99 4.20
CA ALA A 180 -11.17 4.10 3.05
C ALA A 180 -12.00 2.86 3.43
N HIS A 181 -13.28 2.85 3.05
CA HIS A 181 -14.19 1.71 3.23
C HIS A 181 -14.00 0.71 2.10
N MET A 182 -13.16 -0.29 2.30
CA MET A 182 -12.85 -1.28 1.25
C MET A 182 -14.08 -2.11 0.88
N ASP A 183 -14.85 -2.58 1.87
CA ASP A 183 -16.05 -3.40 1.65
C ASP A 183 -17.22 -2.64 1.03
N LEU A 184 -17.35 -1.34 1.32
CA LEU A 184 -18.36 -0.47 0.73
C LEU A 184 -17.92 0.12 -0.62
N GLY A 185 -16.63 0.03 -0.97
CA GLY A 185 -16.07 0.64 -2.18
C GLY A 185 -16.18 2.16 -2.20
N LYS A 186 -15.93 2.82 -1.06
CA LYS A 186 -16.08 4.27 -0.89
C LYS A 186 -14.96 4.85 -0.04
N VAL A 187 -14.66 6.13 -0.30
CA VAL A 187 -13.97 6.98 0.69
C VAL A 187 -14.99 7.91 1.31
N VAL A 188 -14.96 8.02 2.63
CA VAL A 188 -15.87 8.88 3.38
C VAL A 188 -15.08 9.73 4.36
N GLU A 189 -15.40 11.02 4.42
CA GLU A 189 -14.91 11.94 5.43
C GLU A 189 -15.98 12.15 6.50
N TYR A 190 -15.61 11.90 7.75
CA TYR A 190 -16.48 12.05 8.91
C TYR A 190 -16.01 13.20 9.79
N ALA A 191 -16.97 14.01 10.26
CA ALA A 191 -16.74 14.90 11.38
C ALA A 191 -16.45 14.10 12.67
N PRO A 192 -15.88 14.74 13.71
CA PRO A 192 -15.63 14.06 14.98
C PRO A 192 -16.87 13.49 15.68
N ASP A 193 -18.07 13.99 15.38
CA ASP A 193 -19.35 13.49 15.88
C ASP A 193 -19.95 12.34 15.03
N GLY A 194 -19.28 11.94 13.96
CA GLY A 194 -19.71 10.88 13.07
C GLY A 194 -20.57 11.32 11.88
N LYS A 195 -20.86 12.63 11.77
CA LYS A 195 -21.59 13.15 10.60
C LYS A 195 -20.73 13.00 9.34
N VAL A 196 -21.32 12.48 8.27
CA VAL A 196 -20.69 12.42 6.95
C VAL A 196 -20.60 13.84 6.39
N LEU A 197 -19.39 14.26 6.05
CA LEU A 197 -19.10 15.56 5.43
C LEU A 197 -18.91 15.45 3.92
N TRP A 198 -18.32 14.36 3.46
CA TRP A 198 -18.01 14.11 2.06
C TRP A 198 -17.90 12.62 1.80
N SER A 199 -18.20 12.19 0.57
CA SER A 199 -17.91 10.83 0.13
C SER A 199 -17.73 10.76 -1.38
N VAL A 200 -16.98 9.75 -1.83
CA VAL A 200 -16.79 9.42 -3.24
C VAL A 200 -16.76 7.91 -3.43
N ASP A 201 -17.33 7.42 -4.53
CA ASP A 201 -17.25 6.02 -4.90
C ASP A 201 -15.80 5.69 -5.34
N ALA A 202 -15.25 4.67 -4.74
CA ALA A 202 -13.87 4.22 -4.96
C ALA A 202 -13.82 2.68 -4.86
N PRO A 203 -14.23 1.95 -5.91
CA PRO A 203 -14.27 0.49 -5.89
C PRO A 203 -12.91 -0.11 -5.54
N SER A 204 -12.89 -1.06 -4.60
CA SER A 204 -11.68 -1.69 -4.08
C SER A 204 -10.65 -0.70 -3.51
N VAL A 205 -11.08 0.41 -2.94
CA VAL A 205 -10.16 1.38 -2.32
C VAL A 205 -9.35 0.72 -1.20
N TRP A 206 -8.05 1.06 -1.15
CA TRP A 206 -7.19 0.66 -0.04
C TRP A 206 -6.85 1.84 0.85
N ALA A 207 -6.27 2.91 0.29
CA ALA A 207 -5.89 4.11 1.03
C ALA A 207 -6.53 5.37 0.46
N ALA A 208 -6.64 6.38 1.32
CA ALA A 208 -7.13 7.71 0.97
C ALA A 208 -6.38 8.77 1.76
N VAL A 209 -5.88 9.79 1.07
CA VAL A 209 -5.07 10.88 1.64
C VAL A 209 -5.64 12.22 1.21
N ARG A 210 -5.96 13.11 2.16
CA ARG A 210 -6.36 14.48 1.85
C ARG A 210 -5.12 15.31 1.52
N LEU A 211 -5.08 15.84 0.31
CA LEU A 211 -3.97 16.67 -0.16
C LEU A 211 -4.10 18.12 0.29
N ALA A 212 -2.99 18.85 0.30
CA ALA A 212 -2.94 20.27 0.68
C ALA A 212 -3.77 21.16 -0.25
N ASN A 213 -3.98 20.76 -1.51
CA ASN A 213 -4.84 21.47 -2.47
C ASN A 213 -6.34 21.19 -2.30
N GLY A 214 -6.71 20.38 -1.30
CA GLY A 214 -8.09 20.00 -1.01
C GLY A 214 -8.61 18.77 -1.77
N ASN A 215 -7.85 18.27 -2.76
CA ASN A 215 -8.18 17.02 -3.44
C ASN A 215 -7.90 15.80 -2.53
N THR A 216 -8.33 14.63 -2.96
CA THR A 216 -8.07 13.37 -2.27
C THR A 216 -7.33 12.41 -3.20
N LEU A 217 -6.18 11.92 -2.76
CA LEU A 217 -5.43 10.87 -3.43
C LEU A 217 -5.92 9.52 -2.94
N LEU A 218 -6.21 8.60 -3.85
CA LEU A 218 -6.80 7.28 -3.59
C LEU A 218 -5.94 6.18 -4.19
N SER A 219 -5.88 5.03 -3.53
CA SER A 219 -5.28 3.82 -4.10
C SER A 219 -6.29 2.68 -4.16
N GLY A 220 -6.12 1.77 -5.14
CA GLY A 220 -7.00 0.63 -5.35
C GLY A 220 -6.32 -0.70 -5.11
N ASN A 221 -6.97 -1.53 -4.26
CA ASN A 221 -6.65 -2.94 -4.11
C ASN A 221 -6.98 -3.70 -5.40
N SER A 222 -6.36 -4.82 -5.65
CA SER A 222 -6.61 -5.81 -6.72
C SER A 222 -6.84 -5.30 -8.15
N VAL A 223 -7.43 -4.11 -8.32
CA VAL A 223 -7.65 -3.44 -9.61
C VAL A 223 -6.48 -2.57 -10.03
N GLY A 224 -5.56 -2.23 -9.11
CA GLY A 224 -4.32 -1.52 -9.37
C GLY A 224 -4.53 -0.14 -9.97
N TYR A 225 -5.00 0.83 -9.18
CA TYR A 225 -5.09 2.22 -9.60
C TYR A 225 -4.55 3.18 -8.55
N VAL A 226 -4.15 4.37 -9.00
CA VAL A 226 -3.93 5.56 -8.19
C VAL A 226 -4.73 6.70 -8.79
N ARG A 227 -5.56 7.39 -8.00
CA ARG A 227 -6.43 8.48 -8.46
C ARG A 227 -6.34 9.69 -7.56
N GLU A 228 -6.37 10.87 -8.15
CA GLU A 228 -6.65 12.12 -7.45
C GLU A 228 -8.05 12.58 -7.84
N VAL A 229 -8.90 12.80 -6.85
CA VAL A 229 -10.25 13.32 -7.06
C VAL A 229 -10.40 14.69 -6.41
N ASN A 230 -11.13 15.58 -7.08
CA ASN A 230 -11.43 16.91 -6.53
C ASN A 230 -12.54 16.84 -5.46
N PRO A 231 -12.85 17.95 -4.75
CA PRO A 231 -13.93 17.97 -3.75
C PRO A 231 -15.33 17.64 -4.30
N LYS A 232 -15.55 17.71 -5.62
CA LYS A 232 -16.82 17.31 -6.26
C LYS A 232 -16.87 15.81 -6.54
N GLY A 233 -15.76 15.09 -6.41
CA GLY A 233 -15.63 13.66 -6.73
C GLY A 233 -15.17 13.38 -8.16
N ASP A 234 -14.85 14.41 -8.97
CA ASP A 234 -14.34 14.20 -10.33
C ASP A 234 -12.87 13.74 -10.26
N ILE A 235 -12.50 12.74 -11.08
CA ILE A 235 -11.13 12.31 -11.25
C ILE A 235 -10.36 13.38 -12.03
N VAL A 236 -9.34 13.97 -11.43
CA VAL A 236 -8.50 15.01 -12.05
C VAL A 236 -7.12 14.49 -12.47
N TRP A 237 -6.70 13.35 -11.94
CA TRP A 237 -5.48 12.63 -12.31
C TRP A 237 -5.63 11.14 -11.97
N GLU A 238 -5.06 10.28 -12.81
CA GLU A 238 -5.19 8.83 -12.62
C GLU A 238 -4.02 8.07 -13.26
N ILE A 239 -3.60 6.99 -12.60
CA ILE A 239 -2.77 5.93 -13.18
C ILE A 239 -3.52 4.62 -13.00
N ASN A 240 -3.75 3.87 -14.07
CA ASN A 240 -4.37 2.56 -14.05
C ASN A 240 -3.32 1.45 -14.14
N LYS A 241 -3.75 0.23 -13.97
CA LYS A 241 -2.93 -0.98 -13.83
C LYS A 241 -1.76 -1.09 -14.82
N ASN A 242 -1.97 -0.72 -16.07
CA ASN A 242 -1.01 -0.92 -17.15
C ASN A 242 -0.54 0.40 -17.79
N ASP A 243 -0.76 1.54 -17.15
CA ASP A 243 -0.41 2.85 -17.72
C ASP A 243 1.09 3.14 -17.64
N LEU A 244 1.81 2.45 -16.74
CA LEU A 244 3.26 2.61 -16.59
C LEU A 244 3.99 1.55 -17.43
N PRO A 245 4.80 1.94 -18.44
CA PRO A 245 5.43 1.00 -19.36
C PRO A 245 6.32 -0.02 -18.63
N GLY A 246 5.98 -1.30 -18.75
CA GLY A 246 6.72 -2.41 -18.12
C GLY A 246 6.57 -2.54 -16.60
N ILE A 247 5.72 -1.73 -15.96
CA ILE A 247 5.52 -1.71 -14.51
C ILE A 247 4.01 -1.82 -14.22
N PRO A 248 3.43 -3.03 -14.20
CA PRO A 248 2.03 -3.19 -13.85
C PRO A 248 1.80 -2.90 -12.36
N LEU A 249 0.71 -2.19 -12.05
CA LEU A 249 0.22 -2.05 -10.69
C LEU A 249 -0.58 -3.31 -10.31
N PHE A 250 -0.35 -3.83 -9.10
CA PHE A 250 -1.09 -4.98 -8.58
C PHE A 250 -2.08 -4.53 -7.51
N THR A 251 -1.68 -4.56 -6.26
CA THR A 251 -2.44 -4.01 -5.14
C THR A 251 -1.71 -2.79 -4.63
N VAL A 252 -2.25 -1.60 -4.90
CA VAL A 252 -1.64 -0.37 -4.39
C VAL A 252 -2.11 -0.17 -2.96
N GLN A 253 -1.23 -0.44 -2.00
CA GLN A 253 -1.59 -0.40 -0.57
C GLN A 253 -1.44 1.00 0.03
N GLU A 254 -0.41 1.72 -0.32
CA GLU A 254 -0.23 3.10 0.15
C GLU A 254 0.13 4.03 -1.02
N VAL A 255 -0.22 5.28 -0.86
CA VAL A 255 0.15 6.37 -1.78
C VAL A 255 0.51 7.62 -0.99
N THR A 256 1.60 8.25 -1.39
CA THR A 256 2.06 9.50 -0.79
C THR A 256 2.24 10.56 -1.86
N ARG A 257 1.72 11.76 -1.65
CA ARG A 257 2.07 12.91 -2.46
C ARG A 257 3.28 13.61 -1.84
N LEU A 258 4.38 13.63 -2.56
CA LEU A 258 5.65 14.21 -2.13
C LEU A 258 5.64 15.74 -2.26
N ALA A 259 6.51 16.41 -1.51
CA ALA A 259 6.63 17.87 -1.53
C ALA A 259 7.01 18.42 -2.91
N ASN A 260 7.74 17.65 -3.73
CA ASN A 260 8.09 18.00 -5.09
C ASN A 260 6.94 17.83 -6.11
N GLY A 261 5.76 17.36 -5.66
CA GLY A 261 4.57 17.10 -6.49
C GLY A 261 4.52 15.69 -7.08
N ASN A 262 5.56 14.88 -6.95
CA ASN A 262 5.55 13.49 -7.37
C ASN A 262 4.63 12.63 -6.46
N THR A 263 4.28 11.44 -6.91
CA THR A 263 3.51 10.47 -6.14
C THR A 263 4.35 9.21 -5.93
N LEU A 264 4.54 8.82 -4.67
CA LEU A 264 5.07 7.52 -4.30
C LEU A 264 3.91 6.51 -4.23
N ILE A 265 4.14 5.32 -4.77
CA ILE A 265 3.17 4.24 -4.88
C ILE A 265 3.78 2.98 -4.26
N ASP A 266 3.13 2.43 -3.24
CA ASP A 266 3.44 1.11 -2.69
C ASP A 266 2.66 0.06 -3.47
N ASN A 267 3.36 -0.68 -4.33
CA ASN A 267 2.79 -1.67 -5.24
C ASN A 267 2.95 -3.07 -4.66
N TRP A 268 2.12 -3.40 -3.67
CA TRP A 268 2.15 -4.69 -2.99
C TRP A 268 1.84 -5.85 -3.94
N SER A 269 2.55 -6.94 -3.80
CA SER A 269 2.44 -8.11 -4.67
C SER A 269 2.36 -9.43 -3.91
N GLY A 270 2.25 -9.40 -2.58
CA GLY A 270 2.23 -10.60 -1.73
C GLY A 270 1.11 -11.59 -2.06
N GLY A 271 0.00 -11.12 -2.65
CA GLY A 271 -1.10 -11.98 -3.13
C GLY A 271 -0.88 -12.65 -4.49
N LEU A 272 0.22 -12.34 -5.20
CA LEU A 272 0.55 -12.98 -6.46
C LEU A 272 1.00 -14.44 -6.25
N PRO A 273 0.89 -15.30 -7.29
CA PRO A 273 1.54 -16.62 -7.29
C PRO A 273 3.04 -16.48 -6.97
N PRO A 274 3.65 -17.43 -6.23
CA PRO A 274 5.04 -17.31 -5.77
C PRO A 274 6.06 -16.99 -6.86
N GLU A 275 5.86 -17.54 -8.06
CA GLU A 275 6.72 -17.33 -9.23
C GLU A 275 6.59 -15.93 -9.85
N GLN A 276 5.53 -15.19 -9.48
CA GLN A 276 5.24 -13.86 -10.00
C GLN A 276 5.54 -12.74 -8.98
N ILE A 277 5.55 -13.05 -7.68
CA ILE A 277 5.76 -12.03 -6.63
C ILE A 277 6.99 -11.18 -6.93
N GLN A 278 8.12 -11.83 -7.26
CA GLN A 278 9.39 -11.16 -7.51
C GLN A 278 9.46 -10.45 -8.87
N THR A 279 8.42 -10.50 -9.68
CA THR A 279 8.35 -9.70 -10.93
C THR A 279 7.93 -8.27 -10.67
N ALA A 280 7.23 -8.00 -9.58
CA ALA A 280 6.71 -6.68 -9.23
C ALA A 280 7.82 -5.67 -8.89
N VAL A 281 7.60 -4.43 -9.26
CA VAL A 281 8.32 -3.26 -8.76
C VAL A 281 7.61 -2.85 -7.46
N GLN A 282 8.34 -2.84 -6.35
CA GLN A 282 7.76 -2.69 -5.01
C GLN A 282 7.36 -1.25 -4.70
N LEU A 283 8.25 -0.29 -5.01
CA LEU A 283 7.97 1.14 -4.87
C LEU A 283 8.15 1.83 -6.23
N ILE A 284 7.28 2.79 -6.50
CA ILE A 284 7.29 3.52 -7.76
C ILE A 284 7.07 5.00 -7.45
N GLU A 285 8.01 5.87 -7.86
CA GLU A 285 7.83 7.31 -7.83
C GLU A 285 7.52 7.81 -9.23
N VAL A 286 6.41 8.54 -9.36
CA VAL A 286 5.96 9.10 -10.62
C VAL A 286 5.77 10.61 -10.52
N THR A 287 6.12 11.31 -11.59
CA THR A 287 5.86 12.74 -11.75
C THR A 287 4.37 13.02 -12.03
N PRO A 288 3.91 14.29 -11.90
CA PRO A 288 2.53 14.65 -12.25
C PRO A 288 2.14 14.31 -13.70
N ASP A 289 3.09 14.30 -14.63
CA ASP A 289 2.93 13.88 -16.03
C ASP A 289 3.09 12.35 -16.23
N LYS A 290 3.05 11.60 -15.14
CA LYS A 290 3.04 10.11 -15.09
C LYS A 290 4.34 9.45 -15.57
N ARG A 291 5.46 10.16 -15.58
CA ARG A 291 6.77 9.58 -15.88
C ARG A 291 7.35 8.95 -14.61
N VAL A 292 7.76 7.70 -14.69
CA VAL A 292 8.49 7.03 -13.61
C VAL A 292 9.88 7.65 -13.48
N VAL A 293 10.22 8.12 -12.28
CA VAL A 293 11.55 8.68 -11.94
C VAL A 293 12.34 7.80 -11.00
N TRP A 294 11.65 6.91 -10.29
CA TRP A 294 12.25 5.88 -9.46
C TRP A 294 11.37 4.62 -9.44
N GLY A 295 12.02 3.47 -9.63
CA GLY A 295 11.42 2.16 -9.43
C GLY A 295 12.32 1.32 -8.55
N LEU A 296 11.81 0.84 -7.40
CA LEU A 296 12.54 -0.06 -6.52
C LEU A 296 12.06 -1.50 -6.72
N LYS A 297 13.04 -2.37 -7.04
CA LYS A 297 12.86 -3.81 -7.13
C LYS A 297 14.04 -4.50 -6.44
N ASP A 298 13.88 -4.80 -5.14
CA ASP A 298 14.90 -5.47 -4.33
C ASP A 298 14.28 -6.64 -3.54
N TRP A 299 14.07 -7.74 -4.23
CA TRP A 299 13.54 -8.98 -3.65
C TRP A 299 14.57 -9.81 -2.89
N LYS A 300 15.83 -9.39 -2.90
CA LYS A 300 16.89 -10.01 -2.12
C LYS A 300 16.81 -9.63 -0.64
N THR A 301 16.38 -8.38 -0.40
CA THR A 301 16.42 -7.77 0.94
C THR A 301 15.00 -7.55 1.48
N LEU A 302 14.11 -7.00 0.63
CA LEU A 302 12.80 -6.54 1.03
C LEU A 302 11.72 -7.51 0.55
N GLY A 303 10.66 -7.67 1.33
CA GLY A 303 9.43 -8.35 0.94
C GLY A 303 8.47 -7.44 0.16
N PRO A 304 7.20 -7.84 -0.02
CA PRO A 304 6.16 -6.96 -0.56
C PRO A 304 5.94 -5.74 0.32
N SER A 305 5.81 -4.54 -0.28
CA SER A 305 5.60 -3.28 0.46
C SER A 305 4.15 -3.10 0.87
N SER A 306 3.88 -2.96 2.17
CA SER A 306 2.55 -2.55 2.65
C SER A 306 2.47 -1.06 2.97
N SER A 307 3.58 -0.46 3.40
CA SER A 307 3.65 0.94 3.80
C SER A 307 5.09 1.44 3.71
N THR A 308 5.29 2.65 3.21
CA THR A 308 6.61 3.27 3.07
C THR A 308 6.56 4.75 3.43
N GLN A 309 7.48 5.17 4.29
CA GLN A 309 7.70 6.58 4.61
C GLN A 309 9.06 7.02 4.09
N LEU A 310 9.10 7.99 3.16
CA LEU A 310 10.34 8.68 2.82
C LEU A 310 10.75 9.59 3.99
N LEU A 311 12.04 9.57 4.33
CA LEU A 311 12.57 10.27 5.49
C LEU A 311 13.29 11.58 5.13
N ASP A 312 13.36 11.89 3.85
CA ASP A 312 13.82 13.17 3.29
C ASP A 312 12.65 14.11 2.92
N GLU A 313 11.40 13.69 3.13
CA GLU A 313 10.24 14.56 2.99
C GLU A 313 10.16 15.55 4.17
N PRO A 314 9.85 16.83 3.89
CA PRO A 314 9.74 17.85 4.93
C PRO A 314 8.48 17.65 5.78
N GLY A 315 8.58 17.96 7.07
CA GLY A 315 7.46 17.94 8.00
C GLY A 315 7.67 16.99 9.16
N VAL A 316 6.74 17.02 10.10
CA VAL A 316 6.71 16.16 11.29
C VAL A 316 5.56 15.16 11.13
N PRO A 317 5.85 13.86 10.99
CA PRO A 317 4.84 12.85 10.68
C PRO A 317 3.67 12.82 11.67
N GLU A 318 3.98 12.87 12.98
CA GLU A 318 2.96 12.85 14.03
C GLU A 318 2.09 14.13 14.10
N ASN A 319 2.48 15.20 13.42
CA ASN A 319 1.64 16.38 13.23
C ASN A 319 0.76 16.29 11.98
N GLY A 320 0.84 15.18 11.23
CA GLY A 320 0.12 14.98 9.97
C GLY A 320 0.63 15.89 8.86
N ASP A 321 1.92 16.22 8.84
CA ASP A 321 2.50 17.08 7.80
C ASP A 321 2.72 16.32 6.48
N LEU A 322 2.93 15.01 6.55
CA LEU A 322 3.07 14.17 5.36
C LEU A 322 1.71 13.89 4.71
N GLN A 323 1.65 13.92 3.40
CA GLN A 323 0.44 13.60 2.62
C GLN A 323 0.43 12.10 2.25
N ARG A 324 0.30 11.24 3.27
CA ARG A 324 0.36 9.77 3.16
C ARG A 324 -0.75 9.07 3.96
#